data_419e5eb7fb9dac471048b9a86d7dd227
#
_entry.id   419e5eb7fb9dac471048b9a86d7dd227
#
_cell.length_a   1.000
_cell.length_b   1.000
_cell.length_c   1.000
_cell.angle_alpha   90.00
_cell.angle_beta   90.00
_cell.angle_gamma   90.00
#
_symmetry.space_group_name_H-M   'P 1'
#
loop_
_entity.id
_entity.type
_entity.pdbx_description
1 polymer ?
#
loop_
_entity_poly.entity_id
_entity_poly.type
_entity_poly.pdbx_seq_one_letter_code
_entity_poly.pdbx_strand_id
1 'polypeptide(L)' 'MNKSELIKEVALKGQLSFNEATNAVDAIMETIAETMHKGESVTLVGFGSFVIQERKARNGH' A
#
# COMPACT_ATOMS: atom_id res chain seq x y z
N MET A 1 1.65 9.15 -8.17
CA MET A 1 0.55 8.18 -8.32
C MET A 1 -0.36 8.26 -7.10
N ASN A 2 -1.65 8.42 -7.33
CA ASN A 2 -2.58 8.45 -6.23
C ASN A 2 -3.24 7.07 -6.06
N LYS A 3 -4.11 6.94 -5.06
CA LYS A 3 -4.71 5.66 -4.75
C LYS A 3 -5.57 5.13 -5.90
N SER A 4 -6.31 6.01 -6.55
CA SER A 4 -7.15 5.58 -7.66
C SER A 4 -6.32 5.01 -8.81
N GLU A 5 -5.21 5.65 -9.12
CA GLU A 5 -4.33 5.15 -10.15
C GLU A 5 -3.69 3.83 -9.77
N LEU A 6 -3.32 3.71 -8.50
CA LEU A 6 -2.75 2.46 -8.01
C LEU A 6 -3.75 1.32 -8.16
N ILE A 7 -4.99 1.56 -7.81
CA ILE A 7 -6.03 0.54 -7.94
C ILE A 7 -6.21 0.12 -9.40
N LYS A 8 -6.20 1.09 -10.30
CA LYS A 8 -6.30 0.80 -11.72
C LYS A 8 -5.17 -0.09 -12.20
N GLU A 9 -3.95 0.25 -11.82
CA GLU A 9 -2.78 -0.51 -12.24
C GLU A 9 -2.82 -1.92 -11.67
N VAL A 10 -3.22 -2.05 -10.41
CA VAL A 10 -3.33 -3.35 -9.77
C VAL A 10 -4.37 -4.20 -10.49
N ALA A 11 -5.50 -3.59 -10.84
CA ALA A 11 -6.55 -4.31 -11.56
C ALA A 11 -6.03 -4.83 -12.89
N LEU A 12 -5.32 -3.99 -13.64
CA LEU A 12 -4.80 -4.38 -14.94
C LEU A 12 -3.75 -5.48 -14.82
N LYS A 13 -2.79 -5.29 -13.95
CA LYS A 13 -1.67 -6.22 -13.84
C LYS A 13 -2.06 -7.52 -13.18
N GLY A 14 -3.00 -7.46 -12.26
CA GLY A 14 -3.46 -8.65 -11.56
C GLY A 14 -4.64 -9.32 -12.24
N GLN A 15 -5.15 -8.73 -13.32
CA GLN A 15 -6.32 -9.24 -14.01
C GLN A 15 -7.50 -9.37 -13.05
N LEU A 16 -7.69 -8.30 -12.27
CA LEU A 16 -8.75 -8.23 -11.27
C LEU A 16 -9.82 -7.26 -11.71
N SER A 17 -11.02 -7.43 -11.18
CA SER A 17 -12.04 -6.42 -11.34
C SER A 17 -11.65 -5.19 -10.52
N PHE A 18 -12.29 -4.07 -10.78
CA PHE A 18 -12.00 -2.86 -10.03
C PHE A 18 -12.29 -3.07 -8.54
N ASN A 19 -13.39 -3.73 -8.22
CA ASN A 19 -13.73 -4.01 -6.82
C ASN A 19 -12.71 -4.91 -6.16
N GLU A 20 -12.26 -5.93 -6.88
CA GLU A 20 -11.24 -6.82 -6.34
C GLU A 20 -9.94 -6.09 -6.09
N ALA A 21 -9.55 -5.23 -7.02
CA ALA A 21 -8.32 -4.46 -6.88
C ALA A 21 -8.45 -3.48 -5.72
N THR A 22 -9.62 -2.86 -5.56
CA THR A 22 -9.84 -1.94 -4.45
C THR A 22 -9.68 -2.66 -3.13
N ASN A 23 -10.28 -3.83 -3.00
CA ASN A 23 -10.18 -4.62 -1.78
C ASN A 23 -8.74 -5.02 -1.50
N ALA A 24 -8.01 -5.40 -2.55
CA ALA A 24 -6.62 -5.81 -2.39
C ALA A 24 -5.76 -4.65 -1.94
N VAL A 25 -5.92 -3.49 -2.57
CA VAL A 25 -5.14 -2.31 -2.20
C VAL A 25 -5.48 -1.86 -0.78
N ASP A 26 -6.76 -1.87 -0.43
CA ASP A 26 -7.17 -1.48 0.92
C ASP A 26 -6.59 -2.42 1.96
N ALA A 27 -6.58 -3.73 1.68
CA ALA A 27 -6.02 -4.70 2.61
C ALA A 27 -4.52 -4.49 2.80
N ILE A 28 -3.82 -4.20 1.72
CA ILE A 28 -2.39 -3.94 1.79
C ILE A 28 -2.12 -2.69 2.62
N MET A 29 -2.85 -1.62 2.35
CA MET A 29 -2.67 -0.36 3.07
C MET A 29 -2.95 -0.53 4.55
N GLU A 30 -4.01 -1.25 4.87
CA GLU A 30 -4.38 -1.48 6.25
C GLU A 30 -3.32 -2.29 6.99
N THR A 31 -2.80 -3.32 6.33
CA THR A 31 -1.76 -4.16 6.91
C THR A 31 -0.50 -3.36 7.18
N ILE A 32 -0.11 -2.52 6.21
CA ILE A 32 1.07 -1.68 6.36
C ILE A 32 0.88 -0.71 7.52
N ALA A 33 -0.28 -0.09 7.59
CA ALA A 33 -0.57 0.87 8.65
C ALA A 33 -0.51 0.22 10.03
N GLU A 34 -1.07 -0.98 10.14
CA GLU A 34 -1.05 -1.70 11.40
C GLU A 34 0.37 -2.06 11.81
N THR A 35 1.16 -2.52 10.84
CA THR A 35 2.53 -2.89 11.11
C THR A 35 3.34 -1.69 11.61
N MET A 36 3.17 -0.56 10.94
CA MET A 36 3.89 0.64 11.34
C MET A 36 3.42 1.18 12.67
N HIS A 37 2.16 0.95 12.98
CA HIS A 37 1.60 1.36 14.26
C HIS A 37 2.29 0.63 15.42
N LYS A 38 2.81 -0.55 15.16
CA LYS A 38 3.55 -1.32 16.14
C LYS A 38 5.02 -0.91 16.20
N GLY A 39 5.41 0.09 15.43
CA GLY A 39 6.79 0.55 15.41
C GLY A 39 7.69 -0.25 14.50
N GLU A 40 7.11 -1.05 13.62
CA GLU A 40 7.88 -1.85 12.68
C GLU A 40 7.84 -1.23 11.30
N SER A 41 8.82 -1.55 10.49
CA SER A 41 8.82 -1.14 9.09
C SER A 41 8.43 -2.33 8.23
N VAL A 42 7.98 -2.04 7.01
CA VAL A 42 7.61 -3.07 6.06
C VAL A 42 8.67 -3.12 4.96
N THR A 43 9.28 -4.28 4.81
CA THR A 43 10.28 -4.50 3.78
C THR A 43 9.74 -5.51 2.78
N LEU A 44 9.68 -5.12 1.52
CA LEU A 44 9.18 -6.01 0.48
C LEU A 44 10.35 -6.73 -0.16
N VAL A 45 10.72 -7.85 0.44
CA VAL A 45 11.82 -8.66 -0.05
C VAL A 45 11.41 -9.30 -1.36
N GLY A 46 12.33 -9.31 -2.31
CA GLY A 46 12.02 -9.80 -3.64
C GLY A 46 11.73 -8.70 -4.63
N PHE A 47 11.52 -7.49 -4.13
CA PHE A 47 11.31 -6.31 -4.97
C PHE A 47 12.50 -5.38 -4.90
N GLY A 48 13.67 -5.94 -4.59
CA GLY A 48 14.85 -5.12 -4.38
C GLY A 48 14.83 -4.54 -2.98
N SER A 49 15.44 -3.42 -2.79
CA SER A 49 15.55 -2.82 -1.46
C SER A 49 14.38 -1.88 -1.17
N PHE A 50 13.21 -2.31 -1.53
CA PHE A 50 12.01 -1.49 -1.36
C PHE A 50 11.53 -1.56 0.08
N VAL A 51 11.51 -0.42 0.75
CA VAL A 51 11.07 -0.32 2.14
C VAL A 51 10.00 0.75 2.23
N ILE A 52 8.91 0.41 2.90
CA ILE A 52 7.83 1.36 3.13
C ILE A 52 7.92 1.83 4.57
N GLN A 53 7.99 3.14 4.75
CA GLN A 53 8.09 3.73 6.07
C GLN A 53 6.97 4.73 6.27
N GLU A 54 6.51 4.81 7.49
CA GLU A 54 5.48 5.79 7.84
C GLU A 54 6.08 7.18 7.82
N ARG A 55 5.37 8.11 7.19
CA ARG A 55 5.73 9.51 7.22
C ARG A 55 4.80 10.24 8.14
N LYS A 56 5.36 10.99 9.04
CA LYS A 56 4.57 11.86 9.88
C LYS A 56 4.31 13.12 9.10
N ALA A 57 3.14 13.26 8.75
CA ALA A 57 2.75 14.43 7.99
C ALA A 57 2.65 15.64 8.86
N ARG A 58 2.36 15.49 9.02
CA ARG A 58 1.91 16.22 9.44
C ARG A 58 1.30 16.91 9.51
N ASN A 59 0.87 17.10 9.55
CA ASN A 59 0.33 17.50 9.67
C ASN A 59 -0.12 18.11 9.89
N GLY A 60 -0.33 18.37 9.88
CA GLY A 60 -0.73 18.68 10.04
C GLY A 60 -1.24 19.20 10.23
N HIS A 61 -1.29 19.46 10.21
CA HIS A 61 -1.68 19.62 10.36
C HIS A 61 -1.83 19.94 10.44
#